data_1a73d85f15a319f2314ce6fa69bc869b
#
_entry.id   1a73d85f15a319f2314ce6fa69bc869b
#
_cell.length_a   1.000
_cell.length_b   1.000
_cell.length_c   1.000
_cell.angle_alpha   90.00
_cell.angle_beta   90.00
_cell.angle_gamma   90.00
#
_symmetry.space_group_name_H-M   'P 1'
#
loop_
_entity.id
_entity.type
_entity.pdbx_description
1 polymer ?
#
loop_
_entity_poly.entity_id
_entity_poly.type
_entity_poly.pdbx_seq_one_letter_code
_entity_poly.pdbx_strand_id
1 'polypeptide(L)'
;MRTINKLAIVLSVAVIGLFSSCSKSYLDTPATDRIAEDQALTTTDGCWKLLNGVHRIMYSSHMGRQDMVGQGTNMMDMDIMGDDVTISSVSDWYLYPYLWLNTQKNPGSATVYFNYFFYYEIINNANLLIDNVNAAEGSEKDKKAILGQAYAYRAWAYFQMVQLYGKRYDASGSNTSLGLRIVLHPQEEVKPRSSVKVVYAQINSDLDNAINLLNGYVRTNKSHLDKSVALGLKARVALTQQDWNTAATMAAAARSSYSLMDSTQYTSGFNDYKNPEWMWGSHQQENQTTYFTSFFAYMSCNFPAQNIIISPRAMQDTLYMQIARSDVRWQLWDSTGANKNFPVPVDASGKEVGTRVKFMQRKFKVQNPEMSIGDVPLMRASEMYLIEAEAYARMGNNAASTNALYQLAKKRNSAYVLSTATGSNLINEILIQRRIELWGEGFRFYDLKRLNLPLDRHRHTFLPSYQKSVPAGDVQWQFVIPQAEIDATSGVIQQNPL
;
A
#
# COMPACT_ATOMS: atom_id res chain seq x y z
N MET A 1 -46.21 -1.14 -72.61
CA MET A 1 -44.73 -1.35 -72.58
C MET A 1 -43.91 -0.17 -72.14
N ARG A 2 -44.31 1.08 -72.36
CA ARG A 2 -43.44 2.31 -71.90
C ARG A 2 -43.52 2.59 -70.43
N THR A 3 -44.48 2.18 -69.66
CA THR A 3 -44.66 2.40 -68.22
C THR A 3 -43.88 1.38 -67.40
N ILE A 4 -43.70 0.16 -67.84
CA ILE A 4 -42.96 -0.90 -67.16
C ILE A 4 -41.46 -0.64 -67.16
N ASN A 5 -40.93 -0.07 -68.26
CA ASN A 5 -39.49 0.28 -68.35
C ASN A 5 -39.07 1.46 -67.43
N LYS A 6 -39.99 2.41 -67.16
CA LYS A 6 -39.73 3.48 -66.24
C LYS A 6 -39.69 3.03 -64.78
N LEU A 7 -40.52 2.07 -64.40
CA LEU A 7 -40.57 1.48 -63.05
C LEU A 7 -39.33 0.63 -62.79
N ALA A 8 -38.84 -0.11 -63.81
CA ALA A 8 -37.63 -0.93 -63.71
C ALA A 8 -36.37 -0.05 -63.56
N ILE A 9 -36.30 1.09 -64.24
CA ILE A 9 -35.17 2.02 -64.13
C ILE A 9 -35.15 2.71 -62.74
N VAL A 10 -36.32 3.11 -62.22
CA VAL A 10 -36.42 3.70 -60.87
C VAL A 10 -36.05 2.70 -59.79
N LEU A 11 -36.44 1.45 -59.92
CA LEU A 11 -36.07 0.37 -58.98
C LEU A 11 -34.57 0.03 -59.02
N SER A 12 -33.95 0.08 -60.22
CA SER A 12 -32.50 -0.16 -60.37
C SER A 12 -31.67 0.97 -59.79
N VAL A 13 -32.11 2.21 -59.89
CA VAL A 13 -31.40 3.38 -59.26
C VAL A 13 -31.56 3.38 -57.74
N ALA A 14 -32.72 2.94 -57.21
CA ALA A 14 -32.93 2.80 -55.77
C ALA A 14 -32.09 1.67 -55.13
N VAL A 15 -31.83 0.57 -55.85
CA VAL A 15 -30.97 -0.53 -55.38
C VAL A 15 -29.51 -0.17 -55.39
N ILE A 16 -29.03 0.67 -56.31
CA ILE A 16 -27.64 1.14 -56.36
C ILE A 16 -27.36 2.14 -55.22
N GLY A 17 -28.35 2.90 -54.75
CA GLY A 17 -28.23 3.82 -53.62
C GLY A 17 -28.08 3.14 -52.24
N LEU A 18 -28.42 1.84 -52.16
CA LEU A 18 -28.32 1.07 -50.87
C LEU A 18 -26.94 0.45 -50.62
N PHE A 19 -26.03 0.52 -51.60
CA PHE A 19 -24.63 0.06 -51.45
C PHE A 19 -23.62 1.14 -51.22
N SER A 20 -24.04 2.35 -50.84
CA SER A 20 -23.10 3.34 -50.24
C SER A 20 -22.77 2.85 -48.85
N SER A 21 -21.90 1.85 -48.78
CA SER A 21 -21.27 1.32 -47.60
C SER A 21 -20.70 2.47 -46.78
N CYS A 22 -21.12 2.61 -45.54
CA CYS A 22 -20.43 3.43 -44.56
C CYS A 22 -18.92 3.14 -44.65
N SER A 23 -18.12 4.17 -44.93
CA SER A 23 -16.65 4.00 -44.89
C SER A 23 -16.25 3.43 -43.54
N LYS A 24 -15.31 2.48 -43.51
CA LYS A 24 -14.74 1.92 -42.27
C LYS A 24 -14.27 3.00 -41.31
N SER A 25 -13.92 4.18 -41.81
CA SER A 25 -13.50 5.35 -41.02
C SER A 25 -14.57 5.94 -40.08
N TYR A 26 -15.88 5.61 -40.29
CA TYR A 26 -16.94 6.07 -39.37
C TYR A 26 -16.95 5.25 -38.05
N LEU A 27 -16.38 4.05 -38.06
CA LEU A 27 -16.25 3.19 -36.87
C LEU A 27 -14.92 3.42 -36.13
N ASP A 28 -14.00 4.15 -36.75
CA ASP A 28 -12.69 4.49 -36.19
C ASP A 28 -12.66 5.86 -35.50
N THR A 29 -13.81 6.38 -35.04
CA THR A 29 -13.82 7.56 -34.19
C THR A 29 -13.21 7.19 -32.85
N PRO A 30 -12.00 7.70 -32.51
CA PRO A 30 -11.46 7.53 -31.17
C PRO A 30 -12.49 8.09 -30.19
N ALA A 31 -12.74 7.38 -29.10
CA ALA A 31 -13.61 7.87 -28.03
C ALA A 31 -13.10 9.25 -27.62
N THR A 32 -13.90 10.30 -27.79
CA THR A 32 -13.50 11.70 -27.59
C THR A 32 -13.17 12.04 -26.13
N ASP A 33 -13.45 11.13 -25.23
CA ASP A 33 -13.23 11.20 -23.77
C ASP A 33 -12.06 10.32 -23.28
N ARG A 34 -11.43 9.53 -24.17
CA ARG A 34 -10.26 8.69 -23.87
C ARG A 34 -9.19 8.87 -24.93
N ILE A 35 -7.99 9.23 -24.50
CA ILE A 35 -6.80 9.15 -25.35
C ILE A 35 -6.52 7.67 -25.58
N ALA A 36 -6.44 7.21 -26.82
CA ALA A 36 -6.01 5.84 -27.11
C ALA A 36 -4.63 5.61 -26.50
N GLU A 37 -4.41 4.43 -25.91
CA GLU A 37 -3.17 4.09 -25.21
C GLU A 37 -1.93 4.36 -26.05
N ASP A 38 -1.97 3.98 -27.33
CA ASP A 38 -0.88 4.20 -28.28
C ASP A 38 -0.58 5.69 -28.51
N GLN A 39 -1.59 6.56 -28.46
CA GLN A 39 -1.39 8.00 -28.59
C GLN A 39 -0.86 8.64 -27.31
N ALA A 40 -1.25 8.13 -26.14
CA ALA A 40 -0.77 8.61 -24.86
C ALA A 40 0.73 8.38 -24.68
N LEU A 41 1.29 7.32 -25.25
CA LEU A 41 2.69 6.94 -25.10
C LEU A 41 3.66 7.62 -26.10
N THR A 42 3.14 8.40 -27.06
CA THR A 42 3.97 9.10 -28.06
C THR A 42 4.65 10.36 -27.55
N THR A 43 4.22 10.91 -26.41
CA THR A 43 4.77 12.13 -25.82
C THR A 43 5.04 11.95 -24.31
N THR A 44 6.01 12.71 -23.78
CA THR A 44 6.25 12.73 -22.33
C THR A 44 5.05 13.27 -21.53
N ASP A 45 4.26 14.18 -22.07
CA ASP A 45 3.00 14.64 -21.45
C ASP A 45 1.98 13.51 -21.31
N GLY A 46 1.82 12.71 -22.34
CA GLY A 46 0.97 11.52 -22.29
C GLY A 46 1.48 10.47 -21.29
N CYS A 47 2.80 10.23 -21.28
CA CYS A 47 3.42 9.32 -20.29
C CYS A 47 3.24 9.84 -18.84
N TRP A 48 3.32 11.16 -18.61
CA TRP A 48 2.99 11.74 -17.30
C TRP A 48 1.53 11.53 -16.91
N LYS A 49 0.58 11.61 -17.87
CA LYS A 49 -0.84 11.32 -17.60
C LYS A 49 -1.04 9.86 -17.20
N LEU A 50 -0.38 8.92 -17.88
CA LEU A 50 -0.43 7.49 -17.49
C LEU A 50 0.17 7.27 -16.10
N LEU A 51 1.31 7.87 -15.78
CA LEU A 51 1.92 7.80 -14.45
C LEU A 51 1.01 8.40 -13.37
N ASN A 52 0.33 9.50 -13.65
CA ASN A 52 -0.68 10.09 -12.75
C ASN A 52 -1.87 9.14 -12.57
N GLY A 53 -2.21 8.35 -13.59
CA GLY A 53 -3.17 7.25 -13.49
C GLY A 53 -2.72 6.20 -12.45
N VAL A 54 -1.43 5.84 -12.41
CA VAL A 54 -0.88 4.94 -11.39
C VAL A 54 -1.02 5.55 -9.97
N HIS A 55 -0.75 6.84 -9.80
CA HIS A 55 -0.98 7.51 -8.50
C HIS A 55 -2.46 7.43 -8.09
N ARG A 56 -3.38 7.58 -9.04
CA ARG A 56 -4.82 7.50 -8.77
C ARG A 56 -5.28 6.08 -8.39
N ILE A 57 -4.75 5.05 -9.04
CA ILE A 57 -5.01 3.63 -8.69
C ILE A 57 -4.75 3.37 -7.21
N MET A 58 -3.77 4.04 -6.60
CA MET A 58 -3.38 3.87 -5.21
C MET A 58 -4.50 4.18 -4.19
N TYR A 59 -5.51 4.95 -4.56
CA TYR A 59 -6.63 5.33 -3.68
C TYR A 59 -8.01 5.23 -4.32
N SER A 60 -8.09 4.75 -5.56
CA SER A 60 -9.38 4.54 -6.23
C SER A 60 -10.09 3.31 -5.71
N SER A 61 -11.41 3.29 -5.86
CA SER A 61 -12.22 2.09 -5.64
C SER A 61 -11.96 1.06 -6.72
N HIS A 62 -11.82 -0.19 -6.29
CA HIS A 62 -11.65 -1.34 -7.18
C HIS A 62 -12.85 -2.28 -7.08
N MET A 63 -13.15 -2.98 -8.18
CA MET A 63 -14.22 -3.99 -8.26
C MET A 63 -15.62 -3.49 -7.84
N GLY A 64 -15.86 -2.17 -7.85
CA GLY A 64 -17.12 -1.59 -7.37
C GLY A 64 -17.37 -1.76 -5.86
N ARG A 65 -16.34 -2.08 -5.08
CA ARG A 65 -16.45 -2.34 -3.63
C ARG A 65 -15.97 -1.15 -2.82
N GLN A 66 -16.68 -0.85 -1.73
CA GLN A 66 -16.33 0.24 -0.82
C GLN A 66 -15.08 -0.07 0.02
N ASP A 67 -14.86 -1.34 0.34
CA ASP A 67 -13.74 -1.82 1.16
C ASP A 67 -12.45 -2.11 0.35
N MET A 68 -12.45 -1.82 -0.97
CA MET A 68 -11.29 -2.01 -1.85
C MET A 68 -10.82 -0.68 -2.42
N VAL A 69 -10.04 0.05 -1.62
CA VAL A 69 -9.61 1.43 -1.85
C VAL A 69 -8.09 1.50 -2.11
N GLY A 70 -7.65 0.81 -3.13
CA GLY A 70 -6.24 0.78 -3.53
C GLY A 70 -5.32 0.33 -2.39
N GLN A 71 -4.18 1.00 -2.23
CA GLN A 71 -3.19 0.66 -1.19
C GLN A 71 -3.74 0.81 0.23
N GLY A 72 -4.75 1.65 0.44
CA GLY A 72 -5.39 1.81 1.75
C GLY A 72 -5.99 0.51 2.28
N THR A 73 -6.61 -0.30 1.42
CA THR A 73 -7.12 -1.63 1.78
C THR A 73 -5.99 -2.56 2.23
N ASN A 74 -4.91 -2.64 1.44
CA ASN A 74 -3.77 -3.48 1.81
C ASN A 74 -3.16 -3.07 3.16
N MET A 75 -3.01 -1.77 3.42
CA MET A 75 -2.50 -1.27 4.70
C MET A 75 -3.41 -1.71 5.87
N MET A 76 -4.73 -1.59 5.72
CA MET A 76 -5.68 -2.03 6.74
C MET A 76 -5.63 -3.54 6.95
N ASP A 77 -5.63 -4.33 5.89
CA ASP A 77 -5.53 -5.78 5.96
C ASP A 77 -4.25 -6.22 6.69
N MET A 78 -3.11 -5.63 6.35
CA MET A 78 -1.83 -6.02 6.93
C MET A 78 -1.71 -5.72 8.43
N ASP A 79 -2.33 -4.67 8.92
CA ASP A 79 -2.37 -4.38 10.35
C ASP A 79 -3.45 -5.19 11.08
N ILE A 80 -4.61 -5.36 10.48
CA ILE A 80 -5.71 -6.18 11.04
C ILE A 80 -5.35 -7.68 11.06
N MET A 81 -4.57 -8.15 10.09
CA MET A 81 -3.99 -9.50 10.10
C MET A 81 -2.83 -9.65 11.11
N GLY A 82 -2.29 -8.55 11.63
CA GLY A 82 -1.32 -8.54 12.72
C GLY A 82 -1.95 -8.76 14.10
N ASP A 83 -1.22 -8.39 15.15
CA ASP A 83 -1.61 -8.50 16.56
C ASP A 83 -1.66 -7.16 17.30
N ASP A 84 -1.50 -6.03 16.60
CA ASP A 84 -1.47 -4.68 17.18
C ASP A 84 -2.79 -3.92 17.03
N VAL A 85 -3.53 -4.16 15.94
CA VAL A 85 -4.85 -3.59 15.68
C VAL A 85 -5.92 -4.60 16.04
N THR A 86 -6.90 -4.17 16.82
CA THR A 86 -8.05 -4.98 17.21
C THR A 86 -9.33 -4.48 16.57
N ILE A 87 -10.22 -5.41 16.26
CA ILE A 87 -11.62 -5.17 15.91
C ILE A 87 -12.51 -5.53 17.11
N SER A 88 -13.63 -4.85 17.26
CA SER A 88 -14.50 -5.00 18.44
C SER A 88 -15.86 -5.62 18.16
N SER A 89 -16.16 -5.95 16.90
CA SER A 89 -17.44 -6.51 16.49
C SER A 89 -17.27 -7.63 15.46
N VAL A 90 -18.10 -8.67 15.57
CA VAL A 90 -18.22 -9.73 14.55
C VAL A 90 -18.88 -9.26 13.25
N SER A 91 -19.51 -8.09 13.27
CA SER A 91 -20.07 -7.43 12.08
C SER A 91 -19.06 -6.52 11.38
N ASP A 92 -17.79 -6.52 11.80
CA ASP A 92 -16.73 -5.77 11.13
C ASP A 92 -16.48 -6.31 9.72
N TRP A 93 -16.35 -5.42 8.76
CA TRP A 93 -16.08 -5.79 7.36
C TRP A 93 -14.73 -6.50 7.19
N TYR A 94 -13.80 -6.29 8.12
CA TYR A 94 -12.48 -6.91 8.14
C TYR A 94 -12.38 -8.15 9.03
N LEU A 95 -13.52 -8.72 9.47
CA LEU A 95 -13.52 -9.95 10.27
C LEU A 95 -12.81 -11.11 9.54
N TYR A 96 -13.03 -11.27 8.24
CA TYR A 96 -12.40 -12.35 7.48
C TYR A 96 -10.88 -12.18 7.33
N PRO A 97 -10.32 -11.01 6.98
CA PRO A 97 -8.89 -10.75 7.12
C PRO A 97 -8.38 -10.96 8.53
N TYR A 98 -9.09 -10.49 9.55
CA TYR A 98 -8.73 -10.69 10.95
C TYR A 98 -8.56 -12.18 11.30
N LEU A 99 -9.43 -13.04 10.80
CA LEU A 99 -9.41 -14.49 11.04
C LEU A 99 -8.51 -15.25 10.05
N TRP A 100 -7.92 -14.59 9.08
CA TRP A 100 -7.14 -15.20 8.00
C TRP A 100 -7.93 -16.25 7.19
N LEU A 101 -9.22 -16.06 6.98
CA LEU A 101 -10.06 -17.04 6.29
C LEU A 101 -10.03 -16.90 4.78
N ASN A 102 -10.02 -15.67 4.27
CA ASN A 102 -10.11 -15.41 2.83
C ASN A 102 -8.76 -15.52 2.12
N THR A 103 -7.69 -15.05 2.76
CA THR A 103 -6.39 -14.91 2.10
C THR A 103 -5.58 -16.19 2.05
N GLN A 104 -5.86 -17.15 2.95
CA GLN A 104 -5.10 -18.39 3.09
C GLN A 104 -5.86 -19.64 2.67
N LYS A 105 -7.17 -19.57 2.47
CA LYS A 105 -8.00 -20.75 2.25
C LYS A 105 -9.02 -20.64 1.12
N ASN A 106 -9.26 -19.44 0.60
CA ASN A 106 -10.29 -19.21 -0.42
C ASN A 106 -9.74 -18.50 -1.66
N PRO A 107 -9.26 -19.25 -2.67
CA PRO A 107 -8.76 -18.67 -3.92
C PRO A 107 -9.81 -17.87 -4.72
N GLY A 108 -11.12 -18.13 -4.47
CA GLY A 108 -12.23 -17.41 -5.09
C GLY A 108 -12.62 -16.12 -4.38
N SER A 109 -11.96 -15.74 -3.26
CA SER A 109 -12.34 -14.55 -2.52
C SER A 109 -11.97 -13.26 -3.24
N ALA A 110 -12.83 -12.24 -3.10
CA ALA A 110 -12.58 -10.91 -3.65
C ALA A 110 -11.30 -10.28 -3.06
N THR A 111 -10.97 -10.53 -1.79
CA THR A 111 -9.75 -10.03 -1.15
C THR A 111 -8.49 -10.61 -1.78
N VAL A 112 -8.48 -11.92 -2.09
CA VAL A 112 -7.36 -12.57 -2.78
C VAL A 112 -7.21 -12.03 -4.19
N TYR A 113 -8.32 -11.93 -4.93
CA TYR A 113 -8.35 -11.36 -6.27
C TYR A 113 -7.82 -9.92 -6.27
N PHE A 114 -8.34 -9.06 -5.39
CA PHE A 114 -7.94 -7.66 -5.29
C PHE A 114 -6.43 -7.52 -5.03
N ASN A 115 -5.88 -8.15 -3.99
CA ASN A 115 -4.47 -8.04 -3.64
C ASN A 115 -3.53 -8.52 -4.75
N TYR A 116 -3.94 -9.46 -5.59
CA TYR A 116 -3.14 -9.96 -6.70
C TYR A 116 -3.20 -9.01 -7.89
N PHE A 117 -4.39 -8.71 -8.38
CA PHE A 117 -4.58 -7.93 -9.61
C PHE A 117 -4.28 -6.45 -9.44
N PHE A 118 -4.51 -5.87 -8.26
CA PHE A 118 -4.15 -4.49 -7.95
C PHE A 118 -2.66 -4.21 -8.20
N TYR A 119 -1.78 -5.06 -7.71
CA TYR A 119 -0.35 -4.86 -7.93
C TYR A 119 0.09 -5.21 -9.35
N TYR A 120 -0.51 -6.23 -9.99
CA TYR A 120 -0.22 -6.51 -11.40
C TYR A 120 -0.72 -5.40 -12.33
N GLU A 121 -1.80 -4.71 -12.02
CA GLU A 121 -2.24 -3.51 -12.75
C GLU A 121 -1.17 -2.41 -12.68
N ILE A 122 -0.59 -2.18 -11.52
CA ILE A 122 0.52 -1.22 -11.35
C ILE A 122 1.77 -1.67 -12.12
N ILE A 123 2.12 -2.96 -12.07
CA ILE A 123 3.23 -3.53 -12.82
C ILE A 123 3.02 -3.35 -14.33
N ASN A 124 1.82 -3.62 -14.83
CA ASN A 124 1.50 -3.47 -16.25
C ASN A 124 1.64 -2.02 -16.72
N ASN A 125 1.08 -1.05 -15.97
CA ASN A 125 1.23 0.36 -16.28
C ASN A 125 2.69 0.84 -16.20
N ALA A 126 3.47 0.32 -15.24
CA ALA A 126 4.90 0.59 -15.16
C ALA A 126 5.66 0.01 -16.37
N ASN A 127 5.33 -1.20 -16.82
CA ASN A 127 5.93 -1.82 -18.01
C ASN A 127 5.64 -1.02 -19.27
N LEU A 128 4.38 -0.55 -19.44
CA LEU A 128 4.01 0.34 -20.56
C LEU A 128 4.89 1.59 -20.60
N LEU A 129 5.12 2.23 -19.46
CA LEU A 129 5.99 3.40 -19.38
C LEU A 129 7.46 3.05 -19.68
N ILE A 130 7.97 1.94 -19.11
CA ILE A 130 9.37 1.53 -19.27
C ILE A 130 9.68 1.22 -20.74
N ASP A 131 8.76 0.56 -21.44
CA ASP A 131 8.97 0.16 -22.84
C ASP A 131 8.86 1.34 -23.82
N ASN A 132 8.05 2.35 -23.52
CA ASN A 132 7.69 3.37 -24.52
C ASN A 132 8.30 4.75 -24.28
N VAL A 133 8.60 5.15 -23.03
CA VAL A 133 8.95 6.54 -22.72
C VAL A 133 10.23 7.02 -23.43
N ASN A 134 11.18 6.14 -23.73
CA ASN A 134 12.40 6.52 -24.43
C ASN A 134 12.15 6.95 -25.89
N ALA A 135 11.14 6.37 -26.53
CA ALA A 135 10.71 6.74 -27.88
C ALA A 135 9.75 7.95 -27.91
N ALA A 136 9.17 8.33 -26.78
CA ALA A 136 8.24 9.44 -26.67
C ALA A 136 8.92 10.78 -27.01
N GLU A 137 8.18 11.69 -27.64
CA GLU A 137 8.61 13.05 -27.86
C GLU A 137 8.58 13.84 -26.54
N GLY A 138 9.66 14.56 -26.23
CA GLY A 138 9.75 15.39 -25.02
C GLY A 138 11.16 15.46 -24.44
N SER A 139 11.28 16.12 -23.27
CA SER A 139 12.59 16.37 -22.67
C SER A 139 13.20 15.10 -22.06
N GLU A 140 14.52 14.94 -22.17
CA GLU A 140 15.27 13.85 -21.53
C GLU A 140 15.14 13.88 -19.99
N LYS A 141 14.91 15.06 -19.42
CA LYS A 141 14.65 15.23 -17.99
C LYS A 141 13.31 14.55 -17.60
N ASP A 142 12.26 14.76 -18.39
CA ASP A 142 10.96 14.15 -18.15
C ASP A 142 11.02 12.64 -18.38
N LYS A 143 11.66 12.17 -19.44
CA LYS A 143 11.86 10.76 -19.71
C LYS A 143 12.53 10.06 -18.53
N LYS A 144 13.63 10.59 -18.01
CA LYS A 144 14.32 10.04 -16.83
C LYS A 144 13.43 10.02 -15.60
N ALA A 145 12.69 11.11 -15.34
CA ALA A 145 11.79 11.21 -14.20
C ALA A 145 10.64 10.19 -14.25
N ILE A 146 10.03 10.01 -15.43
CA ILE A 146 8.96 9.04 -15.66
C ILE A 146 9.49 7.61 -15.50
N LEU A 147 10.61 7.28 -16.18
CA LEU A 147 11.27 5.98 -16.08
C LEU A 147 11.63 5.62 -14.65
N GLY A 148 12.27 6.56 -13.94
CA GLY A 148 12.68 6.33 -12.56
C GLY A 148 11.48 6.02 -11.64
N GLN A 149 10.36 6.71 -11.82
CA GLN A 149 9.14 6.44 -11.07
C GLN A 149 8.49 5.11 -11.51
N ALA A 150 8.47 4.79 -12.79
CA ALA A 150 7.94 3.52 -13.29
C ALA A 150 8.72 2.31 -12.72
N TYR A 151 10.05 2.36 -12.73
CA TYR A 151 10.87 1.35 -12.08
C TYR A 151 10.60 1.25 -10.58
N ALA A 152 10.48 2.38 -9.87
CA ALA A 152 10.17 2.38 -8.44
C ALA A 152 8.79 1.76 -8.13
N TYR A 153 7.76 2.04 -8.95
CA TYR A 153 6.43 1.43 -8.82
C TYR A 153 6.45 -0.07 -9.09
N ARG A 154 7.16 -0.51 -10.15
CA ARG A 154 7.26 -1.94 -10.46
C ARG A 154 7.96 -2.71 -9.34
N ALA A 155 9.07 -2.18 -8.84
CA ALA A 155 9.78 -2.74 -7.70
C ALA A 155 8.91 -2.81 -6.44
N TRP A 156 8.21 -1.72 -6.13
CA TRP A 156 7.34 -1.66 -4.97
C TRP A 156 6.20 -2.66 -5.06
N ALA A 157 5.53 -2.76 -6.22
CA ALA A 157 4.45 -3.72 -6.41
C ALA A 157 4.92 -5.17 -6.27
N TYR A 158 6.05 -5.54 -6.88
CA TYR A 158 6.66 -6.86 -6.69
C TYR A 158 7.06 -7.11 -5.24
N PHE A 159 7.58 -6.10 -4.54
CA PHE A 159 7.96 -6.22 -3.14
C PHE A 159 6.73 -6.49 -2.23
N GLN A 160 5.63 -5.78 -2.45
CA GLN A 160 4.38 -6.06 -1.72
C GLN A 160 3.91 -7.50 -1.98
N MET A 161 3.83 -7.89 -3.26
CA MET A 161 3.34 -9.20 -3.66
C MET A 161 4.21 -10.35 -3.17
N VAL A 162 5.55 -10.25 -3.26
CA VAL A 162 6.42 -11.37 -2.85
C VAL A 162 6.32 -11.64 -1.36
N GLN A 163 6.07 -10.62 -0.55
CA GLN A 163 5.83 -10.78 0.88
C GLN A 163 4.48 -11.44 1.18
N LEU A 164 3.47 -11.29 0.32
CA LEU A 164 2.17 -11.95 0.47
C LEU A 164 2.20 -13.39 -0.04
N TYR A 165 2.67 -13.60 -1.26
CA TYR A 165 2.53 -14.85 -2.01
C TYR A 165 3.77 -15.76 -1.95
N GLY A 166 4.94 -15.26 -1.58
CA GLY A 166 6.17 -16.03 -1.37
C GLY A 166 6.37 -16.44 0.08
N LYS A 167 7.27 -17.39 0.32
CA LYS A 167 7.81 -17.64 1.66
C LYS A 167 8.62 -16.43 2.13
N ARG A 168 8.81 -16.30 3.45
CA ARG A 168 9.74 -15.35 4.04
C ARG A 168 11.12 -15.46 3.38
N TYR A 169 11.74 -14.32 3.09
CA TYR A 169 13.15 -14.32 2.70
C TYR A 169 14.01 -14.68 3.90
N ASP A 170 15.00 -15.53 3.68
CA ASP A 170 15.95 -15.95 4.71
C ASP A 170 17.37 -15.76 4.17
N ALA A 171 18.15 -14.86 4.77
CA ALA A 171 19.52 -14.57 4.32
C ALA A 171 20.45 -15.81 4.40
N SER A 172 20.14 -16.75 5.28
CA SER A 172 20.88 -18.02 5.42
C SER A 172 20.39 -19.12 4.47
N GLY A 173 19.22 -18.92 3.82
CA GLY A 173 18.56 -19.90 2.97
C GLY A 173 18.80 -19.70 1.48
N SER A 174 18.45 -20.71 0.70
CA SER A 174 18.55 -20.66 -0.77
C SER A 174 17.50 -19.76 -1.43
N ASN A 175 16.36 -19.53 -0.76
CA ASN A 175 15.20 -18.78 -1.25
C ASN A 175 14.66 -19.25 -2.62
N THR A 176 14.72 -20.56 -2.87
CA THR A 176 14.29 -21.21 -4.14
C THR A 176 12.81 -21.56 -4.17
N SER A 177 12.05 -21.33 -3.07
CA SER A 177 10.61 -21.51 -3.06
C SER A 177 9.92 -20.60 -4.09
N LEU A 178 8.72 -21.01 -4.55
CA LEU A 178 7.93 -20.23 -5.50
C LEU A 178 7.62 -18.85 -4.96
N GLY A 179 7.96 -17.84 -5.73
CA GLY A 179 7.62 -16.43 -5.52
C GLY A 179 6.48 -15.99 -6.43
N LEU A 180 6.78 -15.19 -7.44
CA LEU A 180 5.82 -14.57 -8.36
C LEU A 180 6.17 -14.86 -9.82
N ARG A 181 5.19 -14.77 -10.72
CA ARG A 181 5.45 -14.59 -12.13
C ARG A 181 6.06 -13.20 -12.34
N ILE A 182 7.23 -13.13 -12.94
CA ILE A 182 7.83 -11.85 -13.35
C ILE A 182 7.33 -11.52 -14.74
N VAL A 183 6.75 -10.34 -14.90
CA VAL A 183 6.27 -9.75 -16.17
C VAL A 183 6.99 -8.43 -16.35
N LEU A 184 7.81 -8.34 -17.39
CA LEU A 184 8.64 -7.15 -17.65
C LEU A 184 8.16 -6.34 -18.86
N HIS A 185 7.31 -6.94 -19.68
CA HIS A 185 6.70 -6.30 -20.86
C HIS A 185 5.19 -6.52 -20.87
N PRO A 186 4.39 -5.56 -21.38
CA PRO A 186 2.97 -5.77 -21.60
C PRO A 186 2.73 -6.99 -22.51
N GLN A 187 1.67 -7.76 -22.23
CA GLN A 187 1.29 -8.93 -23.05
C GLN A 187 2.35 -10.03 -23.20
N GLU A 188 3.33 -10.07 -22.27
CA GLU A 188 4.35 -11.13 -22.26
C GLU A 188 3.70 -12.51 -22.08
N GLU A 189 4.24 -13.52 -22.80
CA GLU A 189 3.80 -14.92 -22.65
C GLU A 189 3.73 -15.34 -21.17
N VAL A 190 2.77 -16.23 -20.88
CA VAL A 190 2.61 -16.77 -19.53
C VAL A 190 3.81 -17.68 -19.21
N LYS A 191 4.57 -17.30 -18.18
CA LYS A 191 5.68 -18.06 -17.62
C LYS A 191 5.35 -18.54 -16.21
N PRO A 192 5.92 -19.68 -15.78
CA PRO A 192 5.79 -20.12 -14.39
C PRO A 192 6.28 -19.09 -13.39
N ARG A 193 5.87 -19.25 -12.13
CA ARG A 193 6.35 -18.45 -11.02
C ARG A 193 7.86 -18.60 -10.84
N SER A 194 8.56 -17.47 -10.75
CA SER A 194 9.98 -17.41 -10.39
C SER A 194 10.17 -17.67 -8.90
N SER A 195 11.39 -18.08 -8.52
CA SER A 195 11.71 -18.25 -7.09
C SER A 195 11.72 -16.90 -6.35
N VAL A 196 11.52 -16.93 -5.03
CA VAL A 196 11.64 -15.77 -4.15
C VAL A 196 12.94 -15.02 -4.40
N LYS A 197 14.08 -15.74 -4.51
CA LYS A 197 15.40 -15.15 -4.81
C LYS A 197 15.39 -14.34 -6.11
N VAL A 198 14.81 -14.86 -7.17
CA VAL A 198 14.78 -14.21 -8.49
C VAL A 198 13.88 -12.99 -8.47
N VAL A 199 12.74 -13.05 -7.77
CA VAL A 199 11.86 -11.89 -7.60
C VAL A 199 12.56 -10.76 -6.84
N TYR A 200 13.28 -11.04 -5.74
CA TYR A 200 14.04 -10.02 -5.02
C TYR A 200 15.21 -9.45 -5.86
N ALA A 201 15.83 -10.26 -6.71
CA ALA A 201 16.86 -9.76 -7.64
C ALA A 201 16.26 -8.73 -8.62
N GLN A 202 15.07 -9.00 -9.18
CA GLN A 202 14.37 -8.06 -10.06
C GLN A 202 13.98 -6.78 -9.31
N ILE A 203 13.44 -6.88 -8.10
CA ILE A 203 13.10 -5.74 -7.24
C ILE A 203 14.34 -4.85 -7.03
N ASN A 204 15.47 -5.45 -6.68
CA ASN A 204 16.71 -4.72 -6.45
C ASN A 204 17.22 -4.02 -7.71
N SER A 205 17.16 -4.69 -8.87
CA SER A 205 17.54 -4.12 -10.16
C SER A 205 16.70 -2.90 -10.52
N ASP A 206 15.37 -3.00 -10.34
CA ASP A 206 14.46 -1.90 -10.62
C ASP A 206 14.69 -0.70 -9.67
N LEU A 207 14.96 -0.95 -8.38
CA LEU A 207 15.26 0.11 -7.42
C LEU A 207 16.59 0.80 -7.72
N ASP A 208 17.61 0.07 -8.16
CA ASP A 208 18.90 0.65 -8.55
C ASP A 208 18.73 1.55 -9.79
N ASN A 209 17.96 1.12 -10.78
CA ASN A 209 17.56 1.95 -11.92
C ASN A 209 16.80 3.22 -11.48
N ALA A 210 15.81 3.07 -10.60
CA ALA A 210 15.02 4.17 -10.09
C ALA A 210 15.89 5.22 -9.35
N ILE A 211 16.78 4.78 -8.47
CA ILE A 211 17.68 5.65 -7.70
C ILE A 211 18.59 6.45 -8.65
N ASN A 212 19.11 5.80 -9.69
CA ASN A 212 19.99 6.44 -10.67
C ASN A 212 19.23 7.46 -11.54
N LEU A 213 18.07 7.09 -12.06
CA LEU A 213 17.27 7.92 -12.96
C LEU A 213 16.64 9.12 -12.24
N LEU A 214 16.26 8.96 -10.97
CA LEU A 214 15.67 10.02 -10.15
C LEU A 214 16.72 10.96 -9.52
N ASN A 215 18.00 10.77 -9.84
CA ASN A 215 19.04 11.66 -9.32
C ASN A 215 18.86 13.08 -9.88
N GLY A 216 18.69 14.07 -8.99
CA GLY A 216 18.43 15.45 -9.35
C GLY A 216 16.98 15.75 -9.76
N TYR A 217 16.09 14.76 -9.75
CA TYR A 217 14.66 15.03 -9.97
C TYR A 217 14.04 15.70 -8.73
N VAL A 218 13.35 16.82 -8.97
CA VAL A 218 12.56 17.54 -7.96
C VAL A 218 11.09 17.36 -8.31
N ARG A 219 10.37 16.64 -7.46
CA ARG A 219 8.95 16.35 -7.65
C ARG A 219 8.07 17.55 -7.32
N THR A 220 6.91 17.63 -7.95
CA THR A 220 5.91 18.70 -7.75
C THR A 220 5.13 18.52 -6.44
N ASN A 221 4.92 17.28 -6.01
CA ASN A 221 4.20 16.94 -4.78
C ASN A 221 4.63 15.56 -4.25
N LYS A 222 4.19 15.19 -3.05
CA LYS A 222 4.61 13.95 -2.37
C LYS A 222 3.85 12.69 -2.81
N SER A 223 2.94 12.74 -3.76
CA SER A 223 2.38 11.55 -4.40
C SER A 223 3.31 11.00 -5.48
N HIS A 224 4.15 11.85 -6.08
CA HIS A 224 5.22 11.42 -6.97
C HIS A 224 6.39 10.81 -6.20
N LEU A 225 7.08 9.84 -6.82
CA LEU A 225 8.26 9.20 -6.24
C LEU A 225 9.51 9.96 -6.68
N ASP A 226 10.31 10.37 -5.71
CA ASP A 226 11.65 10.93 -5.94
C ASP A 226 12.75 9.96 -5.49
N LYS A 227 14.00 10.37 -5.60
CA LYS A 227 15.13 9.56 -5.18
C LYS A 227 15.05 9.15 -3.70
N SER A 228 14.53 10.03 -2.83
CA SER A 228 14.39 9.71 -1.41
C SER A 228 13.41 8.56 -1.17
N VAL A 229 12.30 8.52 -1.91
CA VAL A 229 11.33 7.41 -1.85
C VAL A 229 11.94 6.11 -2.39
N ALA A 230 12.66 6.16 -3.51
CA ALA A 230 13.34 4.99 -4.06
C ALA A 230 14.39 4.40 -3.10
N LEU A 231 15.18 5.26 -2.43
CA LEU A 231 16.11 4.87 -1.36
C LEU A 231 15.37 4.26 -0.17
N GLY A 232 14.23 4.83 0.25
CA GLY A 232 13.40 4.28 1.33
C GLY A 232 12.82 2.91 0.99
N LEU A 233 12.39 2.69 -0.26
CA LEU A 233 11.96 1.38 -0.74
C LEU A 233 13.11 0.38 -0.73
N LYS A 234 14.31 0.79 -1.17
CA LYS A 234 15.52 -0.05 -1.10
C LYS A 234 15.86 -0.44 0.34
N ALA A 235 15.70 0.50 1.31
CA ALA A 235 15.89 0.23 2.73
C ALA A 235 14.88 -0.80 3.27
N ARG A 236 13.59 -0.71 2.89
CA ARG A 236 12.56 -1.72 3.24
C ARG A 236 12.90 -3.11 2.70
N VAL A 237 13.32 -3.18 1.44
CA VAL A 237 13.71 -4.43 0.78
C VAL A 237 14.93 -5.03 1.46
N ALA A 238 15.98 -4.24 1.70
CA ALA A 238 17.20 -4.68 2.37
C ALA A 238 16.94 -5.17 3.81
N LEU A 239 16.09 -4.46 4.58
CA LEU A 239 15.65 -4.89 5.90
C LEU A 239 14.98 -6.27 5.86
N THR A 240 14.10 -6.49 4.88
CA THR A 240 13.40 -7.76 4.69
C THR A 240 14.36 -8.87 4.25
N GLN A 241 15.36 -8.55 3.43
CA GLN A 241 16.41 -9.48 3.01
C GLN A 241 17.50 -9.70 4.07
N GLN A 242 17.44 -8.98 5.20
CA GLN A 242 18.45 -9.01 6.27
C GLN A 242 19.83 -8.52 5.80
N ASP A 243 19.86 -7.70 4.75
CA ASP A 243 21.04 -6.93 4.34
C ASP A 243 21.11 -5.65 5.18
N TRP A 244 21.64 -5.81 6.38
CA TRP A 244 21.65 -4.76 7.41
C TRP A 244 22.44 -3.52 6.99
N ASN A 245 23.56 -3.72 6.30
CA ASN A 245 24.39 -2.60 5.86
C ASN A 245 23.67 -1.73 4.82
N THR A 246 23.07 -2.36 3.81
CA THR A 246 22.27 -1.65 2.80
C THR A 246 21.04 -1.01 3.44
N ALA A 247 20.35 -1.71 4.36
CA ALA A 247 19.19 -1.17 5.06
C ALA A 247 19.51 0.12 5.82
N ALA A 248 20.59 0.13 6.62
CA ALA A 248 21.01 1.31 7.38
C ALA A 248 21.42 2.47 6.47
N THR A 249 22.26 2.19 5.47
CA THR A 249 22.81 3.23 4.57
C THR A 249 21.70 3.87 3.73
N MET A 250 20.80 3.06 3.15
CA MET A 250 19.70 3.56 2.31
C MET A 250 18.67 4.31 3.16
N ALA A 251 18.35 3.85 4.37
CA ALA A 251 17.42 4.54 5.26
C ALA A 251 17.95 5.91 5.70
N ALA A 252 19.22 5.99 6.09
CA ALA A 252 19.87 7.25 6.47
C ALA A 252 19.87 8.26 5.29
N ALA A 253 20.22 7.80 4.09
CA ALA A 253 20.17 8.62 2.89
C ALA A 253 18.75 9.08 2.52
N ALA A 254 17.77 8.18 2.63
CA ALA A 254 16.38 8.45 2.30
C ALA A 254 15.77 9.57 3.15
N ARG A 255 16.04 9.59 4.46
CA ARG A 255 15.46 10.54 5.42
C ARG A 255 16.17 11.88 5.51
N SER A 256 17.33 12.04 4.86
CA SER A 256 18.27 13.15 5.10
C SER A 256 17.70 14.55 4.94
N SER A 257 16.65 14.71 4.11
CA SER A 257 15.98 16.00 3.83
C SER A 257 14.62 16.17 4.53
N TYR A 258 14.26 15.27 5.46
CA TYR A 258 12.97 15.29 6.12
C TYR A 258 13.10 15.58 7.61
N SER A 259 12.14 16.30 8.16
CA SER A 259 12.04 16.60 9.59
C SER A 259 11.02 15.72 10.26
N LEU A 260 11.32 15.28 11.48
CA LEU A 260 10.34 14.56 12.30
C LEU A 260 9.23 15.51 12.79
N MET A 261 8.00 15.03 12.83
CA MET A 261 6.84 15.74 13.37
C MET A 261 7.09 16.18 14.82
N ASP A 262 6.66 17.39 15.16
CA ASP A 262 6.45 17.78 16.55
C ASP A 262 5.16 17.17 17.13
N SER A 263 4.88 17.42 18.41
CA SER A 263 3.72 16.85 19.09
C SER A 263 2.39 17.33 18.49
N THR A 264 2.29 18.56 18.04
CA THR A 264 1.07 19.13 17.42
C THR A 264 0.81 18.47 16.09
N GLN A 265 1.81 18.38 15.23
CA GLN A 265 1.74 17.71 13.96
C GLN A 265 1.41 16.21 14.11
N TYR A 266 2.00 15.55 15.12
CA TYR A 266 1.78 14.12 15.37
C TYR A 266 0.34 13.81 15.80
N THR A 267 -0.34 14.73 16.46
CA THR A 267 -1.73 14.57 16.95
C THR A 267 -2.79 15.19 16.02
N SER A 268 -2.38 15.71 14.85
CA SER A 268 -3.27 16.42 13.93
C SER A 268 -4.25 15.51 13.18
N GLY A 269 -3.97 14.19 13.05
CA GLY A 269 -4.88 13.21 12.44
C GLY A 269 -4.33 12.43 11.26
N PHE A 270 -3.04 12.56 10.92
CA PHE A 270 -2.39 11.79 9.85
C PHE A 270 -3.14 11.82 8.52
N ASN A 271 -3.53 13.01 8.06
CA ASN A 271 -4.44 13.21 6.92
C ASN A 271 -3.97 14.30 5.94
N ASP A 272 -2.73 14.78 6.06
CA ASP A 272 -2.15 15.82 5.21
C ASP A 272 -0.75 15.43 4.72
N TYR A 273 -0.62 15.19 3.41
CA TYR A 273 0.64 14.82 2.76
C TYR A 273 1.70 15.94 2.77
N LYS A 274 1.30 17.18 3.09
CA LYS A 274 2.24 18.31 3.26
C LYS A 274 3.07 18.21 4.51
N ASN A 275 2.69 17.33 5.46
CA ASN A 275 3.44 17.11 6.69
C ASN A 275 4.93 16.88 6.40
N PRO A 276 5.85 17.56 7.13
CA PRO A 276 7.29 17.54 6.83
C PRO A 276 7.96 16.17 7.00
N GLU A 277 7.36 15.28 7.80
CA GLU A 277 7.88 13.93 8.01
C GLU A 277 7.51 12.95 6.88
N TRP A 278 6.45 13.26 6.12
CA TRP A 278 6.00 12.37 5.07
C TRP A 278 6.93 12.42 3.86
N MET A 279 7.45 11.27 3.47
CA MET A 279 8.29 11.07 2.30
C MET A 279 7.46 10.74 1.07
N TRP A 280 6.40 9.93 1.24
CA TRP A 280 5.47 9.53 0.19
C TRP A 280 4.07 9.43 0.78
N GLY A 281 3.09 10.00 0.11
CA GLY A 281 1.70 10.00 0.54
C GLY A 281 0.76 9.97 -0.67
N SER A 282 -0.35 9.27 -0.51
CA SER A 282 -1.43 9.29 -1.49
C SER A 282 -2.25 10.56 -1.27
N HIS A 283 -2.24 11.47 -2.24
CA HIS A 283 -3.03 12.70 -2.18
C HIS A 283 -4.42 12.47 -2.75
N GLN A 284 -5.43 12.53 -1.89
CA GLN A 284 -6.82 12.35 -2.27
C GLN A 284 -7.49 13.69 -2.60
N GLN A 285 -8.23 13.72 -3.71
CA GLN A 285 -9.01 14.88 -4.12
C GLN A 285 -10.51 14.59 -3.95
N GLU A 286 -11.24 15.61 -3.51
CA GLU A 286 -12.66 15.52 -3.18
C GLU A 286 -13.50 14.99 -4.35
N ASN A 287 -13.25 15.47 -5.55
CA ASN A 287 -13.97 15.08 -6.77
C ASN A 287 -13.60 13.68 -7.31
N GLN A 288 -12.64 12.99 -6.68
CA GLN A 288 -12.15 11.68 -7.10
C GLN A 288 -12.42 10.57 -6.07
N THR A 289 -13.02 10.91 -4.92
CA THR A 289 -13.27 9.98 -3.83
C THR A 289 -14.77 9.90 -3.56
N THR A 290 -15.31 8.72 -3.42
CA THR A 290 -16.70 8.53 -3.00
C THR A 290 -16.78 8.55 -1.47
N TYR A 291 -17.94 8.95 -0.93
CA TYR A 291 -18.19 9.20 0.49
C TYR A 291 -17.71 8.06 1.42
N PHE A 292 -17.99 6.79 1.06
CA PHE A 292 -17.58 5.61 1.86
C PHE A 292 -16.35 4.88 1.32
N THR A 293 -15.70 5.39 0.28
CA THR A 293 -14.64 4.67 -0.43
C THR A 293 -13.31 5.37 -0.23
N SER A 294 -12.74 5.22 0.97
CA SER A 294 -11.41 5.75 1.31
C SER A 294 -10.81 4.97 2.49
N PHE A 295 -9.52 5.12 2.71
CA PHE A 295 -8.84 4.64 3.91
C PHE A 295 -9.49 5.18 5.19
N PHE A 296 -9.86 6.47 5.20
CA PHE A 296 -10.43 7.11 6.38
C PHE A 296 -11.87 6.68 6.69
N ALA A 297 -12.62 6.16 5.70
CA ALA A 297 -13.93 5.57 5.95
C ALA A 297 -13.88 4.33 6.86
N TYR A 298 -12.69 3.71 7.01
CA TYR A 298 -12.50 2.51 7.82
C TYR A 298 -11.49 2.67 8.95
N MET A 299 -10.63 3.70 8.89
CA MET A 299 -9.57 3.92 9.87
C MET A 299 -9.74 5.19 10.70
N SER A 300 -10.53 6.19 10.28
CA SER A 300 -10.70 7.41 11.08
C SER A 300 -11.46 7.13 12.38
N CYS A 301 -11.25 8.00 13.36
CA CYS A 301 -11.99 7.93 14.63
C CYS A 301 -13.29 8.75 14.64
N ASN A 302 -13.51 9.63 13.65
CA ASN A 302 -14.56 10.64 13.67
C ASN A 302 -15.46 10.70 12.43
N PHE A 303 -15.26 9.82 11.44
CA PHE A 303 -16.15 9.73 10.29
C PHE A 303 -17.29 8.73 10.56
N PRO A 304 -18.57 9.08 10.29
CA PRO A 304 -19.72 8.25 10.67
C PRO A 304 -20.00 7.09 9.70
N ALA A 305 -18.94 6.38 9.25
CA ALA A 305 -19.12 5.13 8.50
C ALA A 305 -19.65 4.02 9.42
N GLN A 306 -20.58 3.21 8.91
CA GLN A 306 -21.18 2.11 9.66
C GLN A 306 -20.12 1.21 10.30
N ASN A 307 -19.05 0.89 9.58
CA ASN A 307 -17.99 0.02 10.13
C ASN A 307 -17.28 0.66 11.34
N ILE A 308 -17.02 1.97 11.31
CA ILE A 308 -16.41 2.69 12.46
C ILE A 308 -17.38 2.78 13.62
N ILE A 309 -18.67 3.01 13.33
CA ILE A 309 -19.74 3.09 14.36
C ILE A 309 -19.85 1.78 15.15
N ILE A 310 -19.78 0.63 14.46
CA ILE A 310 -19.96 -0.68 15.11
C ILE A 310 -18.67 -1.29 15.64
N SER A 311 -17.53 -0.95 15.03
CA SER A 311 -16.23 -1.56 15.31
C SER A 311 -15.09 -0.56 15.15
N PRO A 312 -14.98 0.42 16.06
CA PRO A 312 -13.87 1.36 16.03
C PRO A 312 -12.53 0.62 16.21
N ARG A 313 -11.50 1.09 15.51
CA ARG A 313 -10.14 0.52 15.62
C ARG A 313 -9.54 0.83 16.98
N ALA A 314 -8.94 -0.19 17.60
CA ALA A 314 -8.31 -0.06 18.89
C ALA A 314 -6.91 -0.72 18.89
N MET A 315 -6.02 -0.23 19.75
CA MET A 315 -4.71 -0.83 19.97
C MET A 315 -4.85 -2.01 20.93
N GLN A 316 -4.04 -3.02 20.71
CA GLN A 316 -3.89 -4.12 21.66
C GLN A 316 -3.32 -3.60 22.99
N ASP A 317 -3.91 -4.01 24.11
CA ASP A 317 -3.65 -3.45 25.44
C ASP A 317 -2.20 -3.61 25.90
N THR A 318 -1.57 -4.77 25.66
CA THR A 318 -0.19 -5.01 26.06
C THR A 318 0.80 -4.15 25.28
N LEU A 319 0.49 -3.74 24.04
CA LEU A 319 1.28 -2.76 23.31
C LEU A 319 1.08 -1.36 23.88
N TYR A 320 -0.16 -0.97 24.17
CA TYR A 320 -0.43 0.32 24.80
C TYR A 320 0.32 0.50 26.13
N MET A 321 0.40 -0.54 26.96
CA MET A 321 1.12 -0.52 28.23
C MET A 321 2.64 -0.31 28.10
N GLN A 322 3.20 -0.43 26.88
CA GLN A 322 4.62 -0.09 26.61
C GLN A 322 4.82 1.41 26.35
N ILE A 323 3.76 2.20 26.21
CA ILE A 323 3.85 3.62 25.93
C ILE A 323 3.99 4.38 27.26
N ALA A 324 5.07 5.12 27.43
CA ALA A 324 5.25 5.97 28.62
C ALA A 324 4.21 7.10 28.65
N ARG A 325 3.71 7.48 29.82
CA ARG A 325 2.72 8.56 29.97
C ARG A 325 3.22 9.93 29.50
N SER A 326 4.53 10.14 29.50
CA SER A 326 5.20 11.34 28.96
C SER A 326 5.33 11.35 27.44
N ASP A 327 5.00 10.25 26.78
CA ASP A 327 5.06 10.12 25.32
C ASP A 327 3.79 10.71 24.68
N VAL A 328 3.95 11.55 23.66
CA VAL A 328 2.83 12.14 22.94
C VAL A 328 1.87 11.08 22.37
N ARG A 329 2.42 9.91 22.02
CA ARG A 329 1.63 8.80 21.48
C ARG A 329 0.67 8.19 22.49
N TRP A 330 0.98 8.28 23.81
CA TRP A 330 0.11 7.76 24.87
C TRP A 330 -1.32 8.32 24.80
N GLN A 331 -1.49 9.59 24.44
CA GLN A 331 -2.79 10.24 24.35
C GLN A 331 -3.61 9.89 23.09
N LEU A 332 -3.03 9.12 22.15
CA LEU A 332 -3.72 8.76 20.91
C LEU A 332 -4.66 7.55 21.07
N TRP A 333 -4.68 6.94 22.24
CA TRP A 333 -5.59 5.84 22.57
C TRP A 333 -6.25 6.07 23.93
N ASP A 334 -7.56 5.82 24.03
CA ASP A 334 -8.28 5.95 25.28
C ASP A 334 -8.30 4.64 26.06
N SER A 335 -7.49 4.52 27.10
CA SER A 335 -7.42 3.32 27.94
C SER A 335 -8.69 3.09 28.80
N THR A 336 -9.55 4.10 28.94
CA THR A 336 -10.74 4.02 29.83
C THR A 336 -11.96 3.44 29.14
N GLY A 337 -12.09 3.61 27.83
CA GLY A 337 -13.29 3.32 27.05
C GLY A 337 -14.41 4.36 27.26
N ALA A 338 -14.17 5.41 28.03
CA ALA A 338 -15.13 6.50 28.22
C ALA A 338 -15.11 7.49 27.04
N ASN A 339 -13.99 7.53 26.31
CA ASN A 339 -13.74 8.40 25.16
C ASN A 339 -14.05 9.89 25.41
N LYS A 340 -13.86 10.33 26.64
CA LYS A 340 -14.00 11.75 26.98
C LYS A 340 -12.94 12.56 26.24
N ASN A 341 -13.38 13.63 25.58
CA ASN A 341 -12.52 14.52 24.78
C ASN A 341 -11.86 13.82 23.55
N PHE A 342 -12.33 12.63 23.16
CA PHE A 342 -11.94 12.00 21.93
C PHE A 342 -12.88 12.41 20.80
N PRO A 343 -12.37 12.74 19.62
CA PRO A 343 -13.21 12.91 18.45
C PRO A 343 -13.87 11.57 18.11
N VAL A 344 -15.18 11.60 17.91
CA VAL A 344 -16.02 10.44 17.62
C VAL A 344 -16.96 10.76 16.48
N PRO A 345 -17.53 9.76 15.79
CA PRO A 345 -18.53 10.00 14.79
C PRO A 345 -19.76 10.72 15.36
N VAL A 346 -20.31 11.64 14.57
CA VAL A 346 -21.58 12.31 14.87
C VAL A 346 -22.58 12.04 13.75
N ASP A 347 -23.87 11.94 14.08
CA ASP A 347 -24.93 11.84 13.08
C ASP A 347 -25.27 13.23 12.49
N ALA A 348 -26.22 13.26 11.56
CA ALA A 348 -26.67 14.49 10.90
C ALA A 348 -27.27 15.54 11.87
N SER A 349 -27.66 15.14 13.08
CA SER A 349 -28.14 16.06 14.14
C SER A 349 -27.01 16.61 15.02
N GLY A 350 -25.75 16.17 14.80
CA GLY A 350 -24.60 16.52 15.63
C GLY A 350 -24.48 15.68 16.90
N LYS A 351 -25.32 14.63 17.07
CA LYS A 351 -25.24 13.73 18.22
C LYS A 351 -24.15 12.69 18.02
N GLU A 352 -23.33 12.47 19.05
CA GLU A 352 -22.32 11.42 19.07
C GLU A 352 -22.95 10.03 18.91
N VAL A 353 -22.41 9.23 17.99
CA VAL A 353 -22.87 7.87 17.71
C VAL A 353 -21.73 6.86 17.77
N GLY A 354 -22.08 5.59 17.91
CA GLY A 354 -21.14 4.48 17.80
C GLY A 354 -20.72 3.86 19.12
N THR A 355 -20.08 2.70 18.97
CA THR A 355 -19.56 1.91 20.08
C THR A 355 -18.35 2.58 20.70
N ARG A 356 -18.24 2.49 22.02
CA ARG A 356 -17.08 2.97 22.80
C ARG A 356 -16.30 1.75 23.30
N VAL A 357 -15.01 1.72 22.98
CA VAL A 357 -14.12 0.63 23.42
C VAL A 357 -12.85 1.17 24.05
N LYS A 358 -12.26 0.42 24.96
CA LYS A 358 -10.94 0.72 25.51
C LYS A 358 -9.89 0.70 24.40
N PHE A 359 -8.91 1.57 24.53
CA PHE A 359 -7.79 1.71 23.58
C PHE A 359 -8.21 2.10 22.16
N MET A 360 -9.42 2.62 21.98
CA MET A 360 -9.89 3.22 20.75
C MET A 360 -8.95 4.35 20.32
N GLN A 361 -8.61 4.39 19.03
CA GLN A 361 -7.62 5.29 18.47
C GLN A 361 -8.18 6.67 18.09
N ARG A 362 -7.31 7.68 18.09
CA ARG A 362 -7.50 8.98 17.44
C ARG A 362 -6.30 9.41 16.59
N LYS A 363 -5.43 8.48 16.24
CA LYS A 363 -4.28 8.74 15.37
C LYS A 363 -4.76 9.21 14.00
N PHE A 364 -5.71 8.48 13.42
CA PHE A 364 -6.31 8.81 12.13
C PHE A 364 -7.65 9.52 12.33
N LYS A 365 -7.77 10.71 11.76
CA LYS A 365 -8.96 11.53 11.88
C LYS A 365 -9.16 12.33 10.60
N VAL A 366 -10.38 12.41 10.06
CA VAL A 366 -10.70 13.31 8.95
C VAL A 366 -10.78 14.75 9.44
N GLN A 367 -10.43 15.70 8.58
CA GLN A 367 -10.55 17.12 8.88
C GLN A 367 -12.02 17.56 8.88
N ASN A 368 -12.77 17.09 7.88
CA ASN A 368 -14.21 17.31 7.80
C ASN A 368 -14.95 15.99 8.06
N PRO A 369 -15.66 15.83 9.20
CA PRO A 369 -16.42 14.60 9.50
C PRO A 369 -17.58 14.30 8.54
N GLU A 370 -17.99 15.24 7.70
CA GLU A 370 -18.99 15.01 6.65
C GLU A 370 -18.42 14.26 5.46
N MET A 371 -17.09 14.12 5.38
CA MET A 371 -16.36 13.50 4.26
C MET A 371 -15.28 12.56 4.78
N SER A 372 -15.07 11.45 4.09
CA SER A 372 -14.00 10.50 4.44
C SER A 372 -12.65 10.83 3.80
N ILE A 373 -12.45 12.05 3.37
CA ILE A 373 -11.25 12.47 2.64
C ILE A 373 -10.09 12.73 3.60
N GLY A 374 -8.93 12.23 3.22
CA GLY A 374 -7.67 12.48 3.88
C GLY A 374 -6.53 11.85 3.09
N ASP A 375 -5.37 12.46 3.15
CA ASP A 375 -4.17 11.90 2.54
C ASP A 375 -3.66 10.70 3.35
N VAL A 376 -3.13 9.69 2.68
CA VAL A 376 -2.67 8.45 3.32
C VAL A 376 -1.14 8.38 3.33
N PRO A 377 -0.49 8.21 4.51
CA PRO A 377 0.95 8.07 4.58
C PRO A 377 1.39 6.71 4.02
N LEU A 378 2.25 6.72 3.01
CA LEU A 378 2.82 5.52 2.41
C LEU A 378 4.29 5.29 2.83
N MET A 379 4.99 6.38 3.21
CA MET A 379 6.34 6.34 3.75
C MET A 379 6.62 7.59 4.57
N ARG A 380 7.21 7.43 5.76
CA ARG A 380 7.60 8.51 6.66
C ARG A 380 9.05 8.40 7.09
N ALA A 381 9.68 9.54 7.39
CA ALA A 381 11.06 9.57 7.87
C ALA A 381 11.26 8.79 9.19
N SER A 382 10.25 8.76 10.07
CA SER A 382 10.30 7.95 11.31
C SER A 382 10.52 6.47 11.05
N GLU A 383 9.93 5.91 9.99
CA GLU A 383 10.20 4.53 9.59
C GLU A 383 11.67 4.33 9.22
N MET A 384 12.27 5.28 8.52
CA MET A 384 13.67 5.21 8.13
C MET A 384 14.61 5.24 9.35
N TYR A 385 14.31 6.05 10.37
CA TYR A 385 15.04 6.02 11.66
C TYR A 385 14.96 4.64 12.33
N LEU A 386 13.80 3.99 12.26
CA LEU A 386 13.59 2.66 12.86
C LEU A 386 14.28 1.55 12.06
N ILE A 387 14.30 1.64 10.72
CA ILE A 387 15.07 0.71 9.88
C ILE A 387 16.57 0.85 10.17
N GLU A 388 17.07 2.08 10.23
CA GLU A 388 18.48 2.38 10.55
C GLU A 388 18.86 1.85 11.92
N ALA A 389 18.03 2.10 12.95
CA ALA A 389 18.25 1.62 14.30
C ALA A 389 18.29 0.08 14.37
N GLU A 390 17.31 -0.60 13.77
CA GLU A 390 17.25 -2.07 13.75
C GLU A 390 18.47 -2.66 13.02
N ALA A 391 18.81 -2.12 11.85
CA ALA A 391 19.94 -2.60 11.07
C ALA A 391 21.27 -2.47 11.81
N TYR A 392 21.53 -1.32 12.45
CA TYR A 392 22.73 -1.15 13.27
C TYR A 392 22.76 -2.07 14.49
N ALA A 393 21.62 -2.28 15.16
CA ALA A 393 21.54 -3.22 16.27
C ALA A 393 21.86 -4.66 15.83
N ARG A 394 21.35 -5.08 14.68
CA ARG A 394 21.60 -6.40 14.08
C ARG A 394 23.08 -6.59 13.68
N MET A 395 23.78 -5.51 13.34
CA MET A 395 25.23 -5.52 13.08
C MET A 395 26.08 -5.42 14.34
N GLY A 396 25.47 -5.28 15.53
CA GLY A 396 26.20 -5.07 16.79
C GLY A 396 26.72 -3.64 17.00
N ASN A 397 26.39 -2.71 16.10
CA ASN A 397 26.76 -1.29 16.27
C ASN A 397 25.72 -0.59 17.17
N ASN A 398 25.82 -0.88 18.49
CA ASN A 398 24.87 -0.38 19.46
C ASN A 398 24.85 1.16 19.54
N ALA A 399 26.00 1.82 19.40
CA ALA A 399 26.10 3.28 19.50
C ALA A 399 25.33 3.98 18.35
N ALA A 400 25.52 3.54 17.12
CA ALA A 400 24.77 4.08 15.98
C ALA A 400 23.26 3.76 16.09
N SER A 401 22.93 2.55 16.52
CA SER A 401 21.56 2.09 16.73
C SER A 401 20.81 2.94 17.78
N THR A 402 21.37 3.08 18.97
CA THR A 402 20.74 3.86 20.06
C THR A 402 20.63 5.34 19.70
N ASN A 403 21.60 5.89 18.94
CA ASN A 403 21.51 7.27 18.45
C ASN A 403 20.36 7.45 17.44
N ALA A 404 20.23 6.56 16.46
CA ALA A 404 19.12 6.60 15.50
C ALA A 404 17.77 6.51 16.21
N LEU A 405 17.61 5.56 17.13
CA LEU A 405 16.42 5.42 17.95
C LEU A 405 16.14 6.66 18.79
N TYR A 406 17.15 7.24 19.43
CA TYR A 406 17.05 8.41 20.28
C TYR A 406 16.51 9.63 19.52
N GLN A 407 16.98 9.87 18.29
CA GLN A 407 16.51 10.98 17.46
C GLN A 407 14.98 10.94 17.26
N LEU A 408 14.42 9.76 17.04
CA LEU A 408 12.97 9.58 16.91
C LEU A 408 12.28 9.63 18.28
N ALA A 409 12.68 8.80 19.21
CA ALA A 409 12.00 8.61 20.49
C ALA A 409 11.96 9.90 21.30
N LYS A 410 13.02 10.72 21.26
CA LYS A 410 13.08 12.03 21.92
C LYS A 410 12.06 13.03 21.36
N LYS A 411 11.75 12.94 20.07
CA LYS A 411 10.70 13.77 19.44
C LYS A 411 9.29 13.36 19.89
N ARG A 412 9.08 12.10 20.24
CA ARG A 412 7.80 11.57 20.72
C ARG A 412 7.65 11.70 22.23
N ASN A 413 8.77 11.61 22.96
CA ASN A 413 8.80 11.66 24.42
C ASN A 413 9.98 12.53 24.89
N SER A 414 9.69 13.74 25.34
CA SER A 414 10.74 14.67 25.83
C SER A 414 11.51 14.14 27.06
N ALA A 415 10.96 13.15 27.78
CA ALA A 415 11.64 12.49 28.90
C ALA A 415 12.48 11.28 28.48
N TYR A 416 12.45 10.87 27.19
CA TYR A 416 13.23 9.73 26.72
C TYR A 416 14.72 9.99 26.85
N VAL A 417 15.44 9.03 27.42
CA VAL A 417 16.90 9.07 27.59
C VAL A 417 17.56 8.12 26.59
N LEU A 418 18.81 8.40 26.23
CA LEU A 418 19.57 7.52 25.35
C LEU A 418 19.63 6.12 25.95
N SER A 419 19.19 5.12 25.18
CA SER A 419 19.19 3.74 25.64
C SER A 419 20.60 3.21 25.85
N THR A 420 20.79 2.44 26.93
CA THR A 420 22.01 1.68 27.21
C THR A 420 21.85 0.20 26.89
N ALA A 421 20.70 -0.20 26.33
CA ALA A 421 20.43 -1.58 25.93
C ALA A 421 21.37 -2.04 24.82
N THR A 422 21.64 -3.34 24.77
CA THR A 422 22.47 -3.98 23.74
C THR A 422 21.85 -5.29 23.29
N GLY A 423 22.30 -5.83 22.15
CA GLY A 423 21.88 -7.13 21.66
C GLY A 423 20.36 -7.27 21.50
N SER A 424 19.82 -8.37 21.98
CA SER A 424 18.38 -8.68 21.87
C SER A 424 17.48 -7.67 22.60
N ASN A 425 17.94 -7.09 23.70
CA ASN A 425 17.17 -6.09 24.46
C ASN A 425 17.02 -4.80 23.66
N LEU A 426 18.09 -4.33 22.99
CA LEU A 426 18.03 -3.17 22.11
C LEU A 426 17.12 -3.42 20.90
N ILE A 427 17.25 -4.59 20.28
CA ILE A 427 16.38 -4.98 19.14
C ILE A 427 14.91 -4.98 19.59
N ASN A 428 14.61 -5.55 20.76
CA ASN A 428 13.24 -5.58 21.28
C ASN A 428 12.69 -4.16 21.54
N GLU A 429 13.50 -3.27 22.13
CA GLU A 429 13.14 -1.87 22.34
C GLU A 429 12.79 -1.19 21.00
N ILE A 430 13.62 -1.36 19.97
CA ILE A 430 13.40 -0.79 18.65
C ILE A 430 12.10 -1.34 18.03
N LEU A 431 11.85 -2.64 18.13
CA LEU A 431 10.65 -3.26 17.59
C LEU A 431 9.38 -2.79 18.31
N ILE A 432 9.43 -2.55 19.63
CA ILE A 432 8.31 -1.95 20.38
C ILE A 432 8.07 -0.52 19.86
N GLN A 433 9.11 0.29 19.73
CA GLN A 433 8.98 1.64 19.19
C GLN A 433 8.42 1.63 17.75
N ARG A 434 8.82 0.66 16.92
CA ARG A 434 8.30 0.49 15.56
C ARG A 434 6.81 0.15 15.54
N ARG A 435 6.36 -0.77 16.36
CA ARG A 435 4.94 -1.14 16.49
C ARG A 435 4.07 0.04 16.91
N ILE A 436 4.52 0.84 17.90
CA ILE A 436 3.79 2.02 18.38
C ILE A 436 3.78 3.13 17.31
N GLU A 437 4.93 3.41 16.71
CA GLU A 437 5.08 4.50 15.74
C GLU A 437 4.28 4.25 14.45
N LEU A 438 4.34 3.04 13.92
CA LEU A 438 3.76 2.67 12.64
C LEU A 438 2.39 1.99 12.75
N TRP A 439 1.76 2.01 13.93
CA TRP A 439 0.44 1.45 14.15
C TRP A 439 -0.59 2.03 13.16
N GLY A 440 -1.33 1.17 12.48
CA GLY A 440 -2.34 1.56 11.49
C GLY A 440 -1.79 1.93 10.12
N GLU A 441 -0.48 1.73 9.85
CA GLU A 441 0.17 2.10 8.58
C GLU A 441 0.53 0.88 7.71
N GLY A 442 0.03 -0.32 8.05
CA GLY A 442 0.13 -1.51 7.20
C GLY A 442 1.42 -2.32 7.35
N PHE A 443 2.07 -2.29 8.51
CA PHE A 443 3.39 -2.92 8.67
C PHE A 443 3.36 -4.24 9.45
N ARG A 444 2.39 -4.45 10.35
CA ARG A 444 2.54 -5.48 11.38
C ARG A 444 2.60 -6.91 10.83
N PHE A 445 1.78 -7.27 9.85
CA PHE A 445 1.84 -8.60 9.20
C PHE A 445 3.23 -8.86 8.59
N TYR A 446 3.77 -7.87 7.86
CA TYR A 446 5.08 -7.98 7.23
C TYR A 446 6.20 -8.08 8.27
N ASP A 447 6.12 -7.33 9.38
CA ASP A 447 7.11 -7.40 10.46
C ASP A 447 7.10 -8.77 11.15
N LEU A 448 5.93 -9.34 11.45
CA LEU A 448 5.81 -10.69 12.01
C LEU A 448 6.44 -11.72 11.06
N LYS A 449 6.10 -11.63 9.76
CA LYS A 449 6.61 -12.57 8.75
C LYS A 449 8.12 -12.46 8.56
N ARG A 450 8.67 -11.25 8.34
CA ARG A 450 10.12 -11.07 8.12
C ARG A 450 10.96 -11.47 9.33
N LEU A 451 10.45 -11.24 10.53
CA LEU A 451 11.11 -11.61 11.80
C LEU A 451 10.92 -13.09 12.16
N ASN A 452 10.13 -13.83 11.39
CA ASN A 452 9.75 -15.21 11.66
C ASN A 452 9.12 -15.37 13.06
N LEU A 453 8.21 -14.46 13.41
CA LEU A 453 7.48 -14.47 14.66
C LEU A 453 6.09 -15.11 14.46
N PRO A 454 5.54 -15.77 15.49
CA PRO A 454 4.16 -16.27 15.44
C PRO A 454 3.17 -15.10 15.52
N LEU A 455 1.97 -15.30 14.97
CA LEU A 455 0.81 -14.51 15.36
C LEU A 455 0.24 -15.10 16.67
N ASP A 456 0.04 -14.26 17.67
CA ASP A 456 -0.62 -14.67 18.92
C ASP A 456 -1.62 -13.59 19.38
N ARG A 457 -2.90 -13.92 19.28
CA ARG A 457 -4.01 -13.08 19.71
C ARG A 457 -4.80 -13.65 20.87
N HIS A 458 -4.25 -14.60 21.62
CA HIS A 458 -4.93 -15.18 22.80
C HIS A 458 -5.23 -14.16 23.89
N ARG A 459 -4.52 -13.04 23.90
CA ARG A 459 -4.71 -11.95 24.87
C ARG A 459 -5.60 -10.82 24.35
N HIS A 460 -6.16 -10.94 23.14
CA HIS A 460 -7.09 -9.92 22.63
C HIS A 460 -8.42 -10.01 23.38
N THR A 461 -8.81 -8.89 23.98
CA THR A 461 -9.94 -8.85 24.93
C THR A 461 -11.30 -8.67 24.28
N PHE A 462 -11.37 -8.16 23.03
CA PHE A 462 -12.65 -7.77 22.42
C PHE A 462 -13.45 -8.91 21.81
N LEU A 463 -12.82 -9.92 21.27
CA LEU A 463 -13.49 -11.06 20.63
C LEU A 463 -12.90 -12.38 21.12
N PRO A 464 -13.15 -12.78 22.38
CA PRO A 464 -12.51 -13.95 22.96
C PRO A 464 -12.75 -15.26 22.18
N SER A 465 -13.92 -15.38 21.53
CA SER A 465 -14.26 -16.55 20.70
C SER A 465 -13.61 -16.55 19.31
N TYR A 466 -12.95 -15.45 18.93
CA TYR A 466 -12.33 -15.26 17.61
C TYR A 466 -10.81 -15.05 17.72
N GLN A 467 -10.21 -15.57 18.79
CA GLN A 467 -8.76 -15.56 18.96
C GLN A 467 -8.09 -16.41 17.89
N LYS A 468 -6.99 -15.91 17.34
CA LYS A 468 -6.22 -16.58 16.29
C LYS A 468 -4.76 -16.65 16.68
N SER A 469 -4.19 -17.85 16.54
CA SER A 469 -2.75 -18.07 16.61
C SER A 469 -2.28 -18.80 15.38
N VAL A 470 -1.11 -18.39 14.87
CA VAL A 470 -0.46 -19.01 13.71
C VAL A 470 1.03 -19.16 14.04
N PRO A 471 1.60 -20.37 14.02
CA PRO A 471 3.02 -20.58 14.26
C PRO A 471 3.89 -19.81 13.28
N ALA A 472 5.09 -19.46 13.69
CA ALA A 472 6.09 -18.88 12.81
C ALA A 472 6.40 -19.84 11.63
N GLY A 473 6.47 -19.32 10.42
CA GLY A 473 6.80 -20.11 9.23
C GLY A 473 5.71 -21.08 8.74
N ASP A 474 4.53 -21.09 9.35
CA ASP A 474 3.38 -21.86 8.88
C ASP A 474 2.98 -21.49 7.45
N VAL A 475 2.34 -22.42 6.73
CA VAL A 475 1.86 -22.19 5.34
C VAL A 475 0.88 -21.01 5.25
N GLN A 476 0.11 -20.74 6.30
CA GLN A 476 -0.82 -19.65 6.38
C GLN A 476 -0.18 -18.25 6.26
N TRP A 477 1.15 -18.13 6.38
CA TRP A 477 1.87 -16.89 6.11
C TRP A 477 1.99 -16.59 4.61
N GLN A 478 1.50 -17.47 3.74
CA GLN A 478 1.42 -17.24 2.29
C GLN A 478 -0.04 -17.13 1.87
N PHE A 479 -0.34 -16.10 1.10
CA PHE A 479 -1.66 -15.95 0.48
C PHE A 479 -1.82 -17.00 -0.63
N VAL A 480 -3.04 -17.49 -0.81
CA VAL A 480 -3.39 -18.33 -1.96
C VAL A 480 -3.40 -17.49 -3.24
N ILE A 481 -3.04 -18.11 -4.37
CA ILE A 481 -3.16 -17.48 -5.69
C ILE A 481 -4.64 -17.44 -6.08
N PRO A 482 -5.14 -16.33 -6.67
CA PRO A 482 -6.52 -16.28 -7.13
C PRO A 482 -6.83 -17.40 -8.12
N GLN A 483 -8.02 -18.04 -7.98
CA GLN A 483 -8.45 -19.07 -8.93
C GLN A 483 -8.53 -18.52 -10.35
N ALA A 484 -8.94 -17.28 -10.53
CA ALA A 484 -9.01 -16.62 -11.83
C ALA A 484 -7.64 -16.56 -12.55
N GLU A 485 -6.52 -16.39 -11.82
CA GLU A 485 -5.18 -16.43 -12.41
C GLU A 485 -4.79 -17.85 -12.83
N ILE A 486 -5.10 -18.85 -12.00
CA ILE A 486 -4.83 -20.26 -12.32
C ILE A 486 -5.59 -20.67 -13.57
N ASP A 487 -6.86 -20.31 -13.66
CA ASP A 487 -7.73 -20.64 -14.80
C ASP A 487 -7.28 -19.91 -16.07
N ALA A 488 -6.99 -18.60 -15.98
CA ALA A 488 -6.53 -17.79 -17.12
C ALA A 488 -5.17 -18.25 -17.66
N THR A 489 -4.33 -18.86 -16.82
CA THR A 489 -3.02 -19.39 -17.22
C THR A 489 -3.02 -20.89 -17.50
N SER A 490 -4.19 -21.53 -17.58
CA SER A 490 -4.35 -22.96 -17.81
C SER A 490 -3.49 -23.81 -16.86
N GLY A 491 -3.32 -23.38 -15.62
CA GLY A 491 -2.55 -24.07 -14.57
C GLY A 491 -1.04 -23.90 -14.64
N VAL A 492 -0.51 -23.06 -15.54
CA VAL A 492 0.94 -22.73 -15.56
C VAL A 492 1.35 -22.06 -14.25
N ILE A 493 0.49 -21.21 -13.72
CA ILE A 493 0.68 -20.62 -12.39
C ILE A 493 0.17 -21.59 -11.33
N GLN A 494 1.10 -22.11 -10.53
CA GLN A 494 0.81 -23.08 -9.47
C GLN A 494 0.28 -22.40 -8.21
N GLN A 495 -0.65 -23.08 -7.52
CA GLN A 495 -1.19 -22.65 -6.23
C GLN A 495 -0.14 -22.74 -5.12
N ASN A 496 -0.26 -21.89 -4.11
CA ASN A 496 0.42 -22.06 -2.83
C ASN A 496 -0.24 -23.19 -2.01
N PRO A 497 0.46 -23.82 -1.06
CA PRO A 497 -0.17 -24.78 -0.16
C PRO A 497 -1.40 -24.19 0.53
N LEU A 498 -2.49 -24.98 0.61
CA LEU A 498 -3.77 -24.62 1.24
C LEU A 498 -3.84 -25.14 2.69
#